data_babbc44c76284d66f798661a548d98f5
#
_entry.id   babbc44c76284d66f798661a548d98f5
#
_cell.length_a   1.000
_cell.length_b   1.000
_cell.length_c   1.000
_cell.angle_alpha   90.00
_cell.angle_beta   90.00
_cell.angle_gamma   90.00
#
_symmetry.space_group_name_H-M   'P 1'
#
loop_
_entity.id
_entity.type
_entity.pdbx_description
1 polymer ?
#
loop_
_entity_poly.entity_id
_entity_poly.type
_entity_poly.pdbx_seq_one_letter_code
_entity_poly.pdbx_strand_id
1 'polypeptide(L)'
;VQIIRDTVAIPNGLTAADSHFNFDLILGIVLAVIAFSITVGNVKRVSAVAGKMVPAMVIFYFAVTAVLLVSHIEQVPSMLLLIVTDAFSGQAVSGGVIGTVILIGVQRGAFSNEAGIGTESLAHGAAKTNEPAREGLVAMVGPIADTLIVCTCTALTLLVTGVWKGGAQGVTMAAEAYEQDR
;
A
#
# COMPACT_ATOMS: atom_id res chain seq x y z
N VAL A 1 13.46 -4.34 0.97
CA VAL A 1 14.89 -4.20 0.62
C VAL A 1 15.05 -3.26 -0.57
N GLN A 2 14.41 -3.56 -1.71
CA GLN A 2 14.57 -2.81 -2.96
C GLN A 2 14.35 -1.29 -2.79
N ILE A 3 13.25 -0.86 -2.18
CA ILE A 3 12.96 0.58 -1.97
C ILE A 3 14.08 1.25 -1.17
N ILE A 4 14.50 0.66 -0.06
CA ILE A 4 15.57 1.25 0.78
C ILE A 4 16.89 1.35 -0.02
N ARG A 5 17.14 0.36 -0.87
CA ARG A 5 18.30 0.40 -1.76
C ARG A 5 18.19 1.54 -2.76
N ASP A 6 17.07 1.61 -3.50
CA ASP A 6 16.93 2.52 -4.64
C ASP A 6 16.75 3.98 -4.20
N THR A 7 16.03 4.23 -3.09
CA THR A 7 15.77 5.58 -2.60
C THR A 7 16.80 6.12 -1.60
N VAL A 8 17.50 5.24 -0.88
CA VAL A 8 18.42 5.67 0.18
C VAL A 8 19.86 5.25 -0.10
N ALA A 9 20.10 3.98 -0.43
CA ALA A 9 21.45 3.45 -0.49
C ALA A 9 22.22 3.91 -1.74
N ILE A 10 21.60 3.84 -2.91
CA ILE A 10 22.23 4.25 -4.18
C ILE A 10 22.51 5.76 -4.21
N PRO A 11 21.57 6.66 -3.90
CA PRO A 11 21.83 8.10 -3.92
C PRO A 11 22.89 8.55 -2.92
N ASN A 12 23.04 7.85 -1.78
CA ASN A 12 24.05 8.15 -0.77
C ASN A 12 25.40 7.42 -0.99
N GLY A 13 25.55 6.69 -2.09
CA GLY A 13 26.80 5.99 -2.41
C GLY A 13 27.11 4.79 -1.52
N LEU A 14 26.12 4.27 -0.77
CA LEU A 14 26.31 3.12 0.12
C LEU A 14 26.39 1.80 -0.63
N THR A 15 25.91 1.76 -1.87
CA THR A 15 26.03 0.60 -2.76
C THR A 15 26.02 1.03 -4.22
N ALA A 16 26.69 0.26 -5.08
CA ALA A 16 26.68 0.51 -6.52
C ALA A 16 25.43 -0.11 -7.16
N ALA A 17 24.92 0.49 -8.22
CA ALA A 17 23.76 0.00 -8.93
C ALA A 17 23.95 -1.42 -9.52
N ASP A 18 25.19 -1.78 -9.87
CA ASP A 18 25.52 -3.05 -10.52
C ASP A 18 25.91 -4.17 -9.54
N SER A 19 26.23 -3.87 -8.28
CA SER A 19 26.70 -4.86 -7.30
C SER A 19 26.02 -4.70 -5.94
N HIS A 20 24.71 -4.84 -5.90
CA HIS A 20 23.91 -4.62 -4.70
C HIS A 20 23.62 -5.90 -3.87
N PHE A 21 24.11 -7.07 -4.33
CA PHE A 21 23.82 -8.35 -3.67
C PHE A 21 24.19 -8.37 -2.17
N ASN A 22 25.39 -7.90 -1.83
CA ASN A 22 25.86 -7.88 -0.44
C ASN A 22 25.01 -6.93 0.44
N PHE A 23 24.65 -5.76 -0.07
CA PHE A 23 23.78 -4.83 0.63
C PHE A 23 22.39 -5.42 0.85
N ASP A 24 21.79 -5.99 -0.19
CA ASP A 24 20.48 -6.64 -0.14
C ASP A 24 20.47 -7.83 0.84
N LEU A 25 21.53 -8.61 0.85
CA LEU A 25 21.71 -9.75 1.77
C LEU A 25 21.78 -9.28 3.23
N ILE A 26 22.64 -8.31 3.52
CA ILE A 26 22.81 -7.78 4.88
C ILE A 26 21.50 -7.16 5.38
N LEU A 27 20.90 -6.29 4.57
CA LEU A 27 19.63 -5.65 4.93
C LEU A 27 18.50 -6.68 5.07
N GLY A 28 18.45 -7.67 4.20
CA GLY A 28 17.52 -8.78 4.28
C GLY A 28 17.67 -9.60 5.58
N ILE A 29 18.89 -9.92 5.98
CA ILE A 29 19.18 -10.61 7.25
C ILE A 29 18.74 -9.75 8.44
N VAL A 30 19.07 -8.46 8.45
CA VAL A 30 18.67 -7.54 9.53
C VAL A 30 17.15 -7.49 9.66
N LEU A 31 16.44 -7.33 8.56
CA LEU A 31 14.96 -7.31 8.56
C LEU A 31 14.38 -8.66 9.01
N ALA A 32 14.97 -9.78 8.58
CA ALA A 32 14.56 -11.11 8.99
C ALA A 32 14.75 -11.33 10.49
N VAL A 33 15.87 -10.90 11.06
CA VAL A 33 16.15 -11.00 12.50
C VAL A 33 15.16 -10.15 13.31
N ILE A 34 14.86 -8.93 12.86
CA ILE A 34 13.86 -8.07 13.50
C ILE A 34 12.47 -8.73 13.46
N ALA A 35 12.03 -9.16 12.28
CA ALA A 35 10.74 -9.84 12.11
C ALA A 35 10.65 -11.11 12.97
N PHE A 36 11.69 -11.94 12.95
CA PHE A 36 11.78 -13.15 13.76
C PHE A 36 11.70 -12.85 15.27
N SER A 37 12.42 -11.84 15.75
CA SER A 37 12.41 -11.42 17.16
C SER A 37 11.03 -10.96 17.65
N ILE A 38 10.23 -10.37 16.77
CA ILE A 38 8.86 -9.95 17.07
C ILE A 38 7.93 -11.16 17.06
N THR A 39 8.03 -12.00 16.02
CA THR A 39 7.10 -13.13 15.78
C THR A 39 7.25 -14.23 16.82
N VAL A 40 8.47 -14.58 17.21
CA VAL A 40 8.74 -15.64 18.21
C VAL A 40 8.23 -15.29 19.61
N GLY A 41 7.92 -14.01 19.88
CA GLY A 41 7.45 -13.53 21.18
C GLY A 41 5.97 -13.78 21.51
N ASN A 42 5.21 -14.56 20.71
CA ASN A 42 3.78 -14.79 20.90
C ASN A 42 2.89 -13.67 20.27
N VAL A 43 1.63 -14.01 19.96
CA VAL A 43 0.61 -13.12 19.35
C VAL A 43 0.45 -11.80 20.11
N LYS A 44 0.53 -11.83 21.46
CA LYS A 44 0.47 -10.61 22.28
C LYS A 44 1.58 -9.60 21.98
N ARG A 45 2.79 -10.08 21.68
CA ARG A 45 3.94 -9.21 21.34
C ARG A 45 3.77 -8.62 19.96
N VAL A 46 3.34 -9.43 19.00
CA VAL A 46 3.03 -8.98 17.64
C VAL A 46 1.96 -7.89 17.69
N SER A 47 0.86 -8.12 18.40
CA SER A 47 -0.23 -7.14 18.56
C SER A 47 0.23 -5.85 19.25
N ALA A 48 1.09 -5.94 20.26
CA ALA A 48 1.61 -4.76 20.95
C ALA A 48 2.52 -3.90 20.06
N VAL A 49 3.34 -4.52 19.23
CA VAL A 49 4.20 -3.82 18.26
C VAL A 49 3.35 -3.22 17.14
N ALA A 50 2.47 -4.02 16.54
CA ALA A 50 1.58 -3.58 15.46
C ALA A 50 0.66 -2.43 15.93
N GLY A 51 0.08 -2.52 17.13
CA GLY A 51 -0.79 -1.51 17.69
C GLY A 51 -0.13 -0.14 17.91
N LYS A 52 1.20 -0.06 17.92
CA LYS A 52 1.95 1.20 17.96
C LYS A 52 2.46 1.63 16.58
N MET A 53 2.98 0.68 15.79
CA MET A 53 3.57 0.97 14.49
C MET A 53 2.51 1.36 13.45
N VAL A 54 1.40 0.62 13.40
CA VAL A 54 0.38 0.84 12.37
C VAL A 54 -0.25 2.24 12.46
N PRO A 55 -0.71 2.74 13.63
CA PRO A 55 -1.23 4.10 13.72
C PRO A 55 -0.20 5.17 13.33
N ALA A 56 1.07 4.99 13.72
CA ALA A 56 2.13 5.92 13.36
C ALA A 56 2.36 5.94 11.84
N MET A 57 2.40 4.78 11.19
CA MET A 57 2.52 4.66 9.73
C MET A 57 1.34 5.30 9.01
N VAL A 58 0.12 5.05 9.48
CA VAL A 58 -1.12 5.59 8.89
C VAL A 58 -1.14 7.12 8.98
N ILE A 59 -0.82 7.68 10.15
CA ILE A 59 -0.76 9.14 10.35
C ILE A 59 0.30 9.75 9.42
N PHE A 60 1.49 9.16 9.37
CA PHE A 60 2.56 9.65 8.49
C PHE A 60 2.15 9.58 7.01
N TYR A 61 1.58 8.46 6.58
CA TYR A 61 1.05 8.28 5.23
C TYR A 61 0.03 9.35 4.86
N PHE A 62 -0.99 9.55 5.72
CA PHE A 62 -2.01 10.56 5.46
C PHE A 62 -1.45 11.98 5.47
N ALA A 63 -0.49 12.28 6.33
CA ALA A 63 0.13 13.60 6.37
C ALA A 63 0.85 13.90 5.03
N VAL A 64 1.68 12.97 4.55
CA VAL A 64 2.41 13.14 3.29
C VAL A 64 1.44 13.18 2.09
N THR A 65 0.49 12.26 2.03
CA THR A 65 -0.52 12.21 0.96
C THR A 65 -1.40 13.48 0.95
N ALA A 66 -1.78 13.99 2.12
CA ALA A 66 -2.56 15.22 2.22
C ALA A 66 -1.79 16.42 1.70
N VAL A 67 -0.51 16.54 2.03
CA VAL A 67 0.35 17.62 1.50
C VAL A 67 0.37 17.57 -0.03
N LEU A 68 0.62 16.40 -0.61
CA LEU A 68 0.67 16.21 -2.05
C LEU A 68 -0.68 16.51 -2.72
N LEU A 69 -1.79 16.01 -2.18
CA LEU A 69 -3.11 16.25 -2.76
C LEU A 69 -3.55 17.71 -2.62
N VAL A 70 -3.18 18.41 -1.55
CA VAL A 70 -3.44 19.84 -1.37
C VAL A 70 -2.63 20.67 -2.35
N SER A 71 -1.36 20.32 -2.60
CA SER A 71 -0.53 20.99 -3.62
C SER A 71 -1.14 20.89 -5.03
N HIS A 72 -1.87 19.81 -5.32
CA HIS A 72 -2.50 19.56 -6.61
C HIS A 72 -4.04 19.60 -6.55
N ILE A 73 -4.61 20.35 -5.63
CA ILE A 73 -6.06 20.33 -5.36
C ILE A 73 -6.91 20.63 -6.61
N GLU A 74 -6.39 21.46 -7.52
CA GLU A 74 -7.08 21.82 -8.77
C GLU A 74 -7.23 20.63 -9.72
N GLN A 75 -6.32 19.65 -9.64
CA GLN A 75 -6.33 18.47 -10.51
C GLN A 75 -7.19 17.33 -9.94
N VAL A 76 -7.43 17.30 -8.63
CA VAL A 76 -8.17 16.22 -7.96
C VAL A 76 -9.57 16.00 -8.56
N PRO A 77 -10.40 17.03 -8.80
CA PRO A 77 -11.72 16.82 -9.40
C PRO A 77 -11.66 16.23 -10.80
N SER A 78 -10.69 16.66 -11.62
CA SER A 78 -10.52 16.15 -12.99
C SER A 78 -10.06 14.71 -12.99
N MET A 79 -9.22 14.28 -12.03
CA MET A 79 -8.78 12.90 -11.87
C MET A 79 -9.93 12.00 -11.38
N LEU A 80 -10.75 12.46 -10.46
CA LEU A 80 -11.95 11.72 -10.06
C LEU A 80 -12.92 11.52 -11.24
N LEU A 81 -13.13 12.58 -12.04
CA LEU A 81 -13.94 12.47 -13.24
C LEU A 81 -13.32 11.51 -14.25
N LEU A 82 -12.00 11.53 -14.44
CA LEU A 82 -11.27 10.62 -15.31
C LEU A 82 -11.48 9.16 -14.90
N ILE A 83 -11.40 8.84 -13.60
CA ILE A 83 -11.65 7.48 -13.10
C ILE A 83 -13.03 6.98 -13.53
N VAL A 84 -14.05 7.81 -13.33
CA VAL A 84 -15.45 7.44 -13.65
C VAL A 84 -15.66 7.35 -15.15
N THR A 85 -15.23 8.35 -15.91
CA THR A 85 -15.45 8.38 -17.37
C THR A 85 -14.67 7.29 -18.10
N ASP A 86 -13.43 7.04 -17.67
CA ASP A 86 -12.59 6.02 -18.30
C ASP A 86 -13.08 4.60 -17.99
N ALA A 87 -13.60 4.37 -16.79
CA ALA A 87 -14.19 3.07 -16.42
C ALA A 87 -15.35 2.65 -17.34
N PHE A 88 -16.10 3.63 -17.86
CA PHE A 88 -17.24 3.40 -18.77
C PHE A 88 -16.90 3.68 -20.24
N SER A 89 -15.66 4.08 -20.53
CA SER A 89 -15.22 4.33 -21.91
C SER A 89 -14.87 3.01 -22.61
N GLY A 90 -15.16 2.95 -23.93
CA GLY A 90 -14.78 1.79 -24.73
C GLY A 90 -13.25 1.57 -24.85
N GLN A 91 -12.43 2.54 -24.44
CA GLN A 91 -10.97 2.43 -24.44
C GLN A 91 -10.45 1.51 -23.34
N ALA A 92 -11.10 1.47 -22.19
CA ALA A 92 -10.80 0.49 -21.14
C ALA A 92 -10.98 -0.96 -21.65
N VAL A 93 -11.90 -1.15 -22.60
CA VAL A 93 -12.23 -2.44 -23.22
C VAL A 93 -11.32 -2.74 -24.42
N SER A 94 -10.89 -1.74 -25.19
CA SER A 94 -10.12 -1.91 -26.42
C SER A 94 -8.60 -2.07 -26.18
N GLY A 95 -8.08 -1.59 -25.06
CA GLY A 95 -6.64 -1.60 -24.72
C GLY A 95 -6.09 -2.92 -24.20
N GLY A 96 -6.94 -3.91 -23.96
CA GLY A 96 -6.54 -5.21 -23.45
C GLY A 96 -7.52 -6.31 -23.74
N VAL A 97 -7.11 -7.54 -23.61
CA VAL A 97 -8.04 -8.66 -23.56
C VAL A 97 -8.89 -8.45 -22.30
N ILE A 98 -10.18 -8.17 -22.47
CA ILE A 98 -11.14 -7.86 -21.38
C ILE A 98 -10.93 -8.76 -20.16
N GLY A 99 -10.69 -10.04 -20.37
CA GLY A 99 -10.42 -11.01 -19.32
C GLY A 99 -9.17 -10.69 -18.48
N THR A 100 -8.12 -10.15 -19.08
CA THR A 100 -6.88 -9.80 -18.36
C THR A 100 -7.09 -8.58 -17.46
N VAL A 101 -7.81 -7.57 -17.93
CA VAL A 101 -8.11 -6.36 -17.13
C VAL A 101 -8.98 -6.72 -15.92
N ILE A 102 -10.03 -7.53 -16.15
CA ILE A 102 -10.90 -8.02 -15.07
C ILE A 102 -10.10 -8.89 -14.09
N LEU A 103 -9.28 -9.82 -14.59
CA LEU A 103 -8.46 -10.70 -13.75
C LEU A 103 -7.51 -9.92 -12.86
N ILE A 104 -6.76 -8.96 -13.43
CA ILE A 104 -5.84 -8.11 -12.67
C ILE A 104 -6.61 -7.25 -11.66
N GLY A 105 -7.75 -6.67 -12.06
CA GLY A 105 -8.59 -5.88 -11.17
C GLY A 105 -9.11 -6.69 -9.98
N VAL A 106 -9.62 -7.89 -10.22
CA VAL A 106 -10.09 -8.81 -9.16
C VAL A 106 -8.93 -9.24 -8.26
N GLN A 107 -7.78 -9.62 -8.83
CA GLN A 107 -6.60 -9.96 -8.03
C GLN A 107 -6.16 -8.80 -7.14
N ARG A 108 -6.04 -7.60 -7.70
CA ARG A 108 -5.64 -6.41 -6.92
C ARG A 108 -6.65 -6.08 -5.83
N GLY A 109 -7.95 -6.15 -6.13
CA GLY A 109 -9.02 -5.95 -5.14
C GLY A 109 -9.02 -6.99 -4.03
N ALA A 110 -8.84 -8.26 -4.37
CA ALA A 110 -8.79 -9.36 -3.39
C ALA A 110 -7.56 -9.27 -2.46
N PHE A 111 -6.42 -8.78 -2.98
CA PHE A 111 -5.18 -8.65 -2.18
C PHE A 111 -5.01 -7.27 -1.55
N SER A 112 -5.96 -6.35 -1.73
CA SER A 112 -5.82 -4.99 -1.19
C SER A 112 -6.08 -4.92 0.32
N ASN A 113 -6.82 -5.87 0.88
CA ASN A 113 -7.11 -5.91 2.31
C ASN A 113 -7.10 -7.33 2.87
N GLU A 114 -7.03 -7.45 4.20
CA GLU A 114 -7.00 -8.72 4.94
C GLU A 114 -8.26 -9.57 4.75
N ALA A 115 -9.43 -8.94 4.53
CA ALA A 115 -10.69 -9.64 4.32
C ALA A 115 -10.68 -10.47 3.03
N GLY A 116 -10.07 -9.95 1.96
CA GLY A 116 -9.92 -10.67 0.69
C GLY A 116 -8.99 -11.88 0.79
N ILE A 117 -7.94 -11.78 1.60
CA ILE A 117 -6.98 -12.87 1.85
C ILE A 117 -7.53 -13.87 2.88
N GLY A 118 -8.45 -13.44 3.76
CA GLY A 118 -9.03 -14.28 4.82
C GLY A 118 -8.22 -14.35 6.11
N THR A 119 -7.17 -13.54 6.25
CA THR A 119 -6.33 -13.49 7.46
C THR A 119 -6.94 -12.63 8.57
N GLU A 120 -7.91 -11.78 8.27
CA GLU A 120 -8.61 -10.92 9.22
C GLU A 120 -9.25 -11.69 10.38
N SER A 121 -9.81 -12.87 10.09
CA SER A 121 -10.39 -13.75 11.11
C SER A 121 -9.39 -14.21 12.17
N LEU A 122 -8.11 -14.33 11.84
CA LEU A 122 -7.05 -14.69 12.80
C LEU A 122 -6.79 -13.54 13.78
N ALA A 123 -6.80 -12.29 13.30
CA ALA A 123 -6.59 -11.11 14.13
C ALA A 123 -7.79 -10.89 15.06
N HIS A 124 -9.00 -10.90 14.52
CA HIS A 124 -10.24 -10.70 15.26
C HIS A 124 -10.59 -11.87 16.19
N GLY A 125 -10.21 -13.10 15.82
CA GLY A 125 -10.34 -14.27 16.68
C GLY A 125 -9.54 -14.20 17.99
N ALA A 126 -8.52 -13.33 18.06
CA ALA A 126 -7.74 -13.07 19.28
C ALA A 126 -8.33 -11.94 20.14
N ALA A 127 -9.40 -11.29 19.72
CA ALA A 127 -10.04 -10.21 20.44
C ALA A 127 -10.67 -10.70 21.76
N LYS A 128 -10.55 -9.88 22.80
CA LYS A 128 -11.19 -10.14 24.08
C LYS A 128 -12.60 -9.61 24.08
N THR A 129 -13.55 -10.38 23.59
CA THR A 129 -14.96 -10.04 23.58
C THR A 129 -15.81 -11.20 24.06
N ASN A 130 -16.95 -10.90 24.68
CA ASN A 130 -17.96 -11.87 25.05
C ASN A 130 -19.08 -11.95 23.98
N GLU A 131 -19.02 -11.09 22.97
CA GLU A 131 -20.04 -10.96 21.92
C GLU A 131 -19.37 -11.08 20.52
N PRO A 132 -19.26 -12.31 19.97
CA PRO A 132 -18.62 -12.52 18.67
C PRO A 132 -19.23 -11.72 17.52
N ALA A 133 -20.54 -11.49 17.55
CA ALA A 133 -21.23 -10.69 16.54
C ALA A 133 -20.76 -9.22 16.54
N ARG A 134 -20.50 -8.67 17.70
CA ARG A 134 -19.98 -7.31 17.85
C ARG A 134 -18.57 -7.17 17.26
N GLU A 135 -17.72 -8.15 17.49
CA GLU A 135 -16.39 -8.20 16.90
C GLU A 135 -16.45 -8.30 15.37
N GLY A 136 -17.38 -9.10 14.83
CA GLY A 136 -17.62 -9.18 13.40
C GLY A 136 -18.04 -7.85 12.77
N LEU A 137 -18.85 -7.05 13.47
CA LEU A 137 -19.21 -5.70 13.00
C LEU A 137 -18.01 -4.74 12.99
N VAL A 138 -17.12 -4.85 13.97
CA VAL A 138 -15.86 -4.06 14.00
C VAL A 138 -14.97 -4.47 12.84
N ALA A 139 -14.83 -5.76 12.57
CA ALA A 139 -14.04 -6.29 11.47
C ALA A 139 -14.49 -5.76 10.10
N MET A 140 -15.79 -5.57 9.90
CA MET A 140 -16.32 -5.02 8.63
C MET A 140 -15.87 -3.58 8.34
N VAL A 141 -15.51 -2.80 9.36
CA VAL A 141 -15.08 -1.40 9.17
C VAL A 141 -13.69 -1.31 8.55
N GLY A 142 -12.82 -2.27 8.84
CA GLY A 142 -11.45 -2.30 8.33
C GLY A 142 -11.38 -2.24 6.79
N PRO A 143 -11.95 -3.20 6.07
CA PRO A 143 -11.96 -3.21 4.61
C PRO A 143 -12.62 -1.99 3.98
N ILE A 144 -13.67 -1.45 4.60
CA ILE A 144 -14.35 -0.24 4.12
C ILE A 144 -13.40 0.96 4.22
N ALA A 145 -12.77 1.17 5.37
CA ALA A 145 -11.83 2.27 5.58
C ALA A 145 -10.61 2.14 4.66
N ASP A 146 -10.05 0.95 4.54
CA ASP A 146 -8.89 0.71 3.67
C ASP A 146 -9.25 1.00 2.20
N THR A 147 -10.30 0.40 1.67
CA THR A 147 -10.65 0.52 0.26
C THR A 147 -11.14 1.92 -0.10
N LEU A 148 -12.05 2.51 0.69
CA LEU A 148 -12.64 3.80 0.34
C LEU A 148 -11.73 5.00 0.67
N ILE A 149 -10.87 4.88 1.67
CA ILE A 149 -10.03 6.02 2.08
C ILE A 149 -8.60 5.81 1.60
N VAL A 150 -7.91 4.78 2.08
CA VAL A 150 -6.47 4.60 1.80
C VAL A 150 -6.22 4.33 0.32
N CYS A 151 -6.95 3.40 -0.28
CA CYS A 151 -6.78 3.08 -1.70
C CYS A 151 -7.16 4.25 -2.62
N THR A 152 -8.21 5.01 -2.28
CA THR A 152 -8.60 6.21 -3.06
C THR A 152 -7.53 7.28 -2.97
N CYS A 153 -7.00 7.56 -1.78
CA CYS A 153 -5.89 8.49 -1.60
C CYS A 153 -4.66 8.07 -2.42
N THR A 154 -4.29 6.78 -2.37
CA THR A 154 -3.17 6.26 -3.16
C THR A 154 -3.42 6.42 -4.67
N ALA A 155 -4.61 6.06 -5.14
CA ALA A 155 -4.96 6.19 -6.56
C ALA A 155 -4.90 7.65 -7.03
N LEU A 156 -5.44 8.57 -6.25
CA LEU A 156 -5.37 10.00 -6.56
C LEU A 156 -3.93 10.51 -6.59
N THR A 157 -3.09 10.10 -5.64
CA THR A 157 -1.66 10.44 -5.63
C THR A 157 -0.98 10.01 -6.93
N LEU A 158 -1.18 8.77 -7.36
CA LEU A 158 -0.58 8.23 -8.60
C LEU A 158 -1.10 8.94 -9.86
N LEU A 159 -2.39 9.29 -9.88
CA LEU A 159 -3.01 9.96 -11.03
C LEU A 159 -2.57 11.40 -11.15
N VAL A 160 -2.55 12.15 -10.05
CA VAL A 160 -2.18 13.57 -10.01
C VAL A 160 -0.72 13.76 -10.39
N THR A 161 0.18 12.93 -9.87
CA THR A 161 1.61 12.97 -10.23
C THR A 161 1.92 12.47 -11.63
N GLY A 162 1.01 11.71 -12.25
CA GLY A 162 1.18 11.18 -13.60
C GLY A 162 2.16 10.01 -13.73
N VAL A 163 2.72 9.50 -12.63
CA VAL A 163 3.70 8.38 -12.62
C VAL A 163 3.15 7.08 -13.22
N TRP A 164 1.82 6.93 -13.25
CA TRP A 164 1.15 5.78 -13.88
C TRP A 164 1.43 5.65 -15.39
N LYS A 165 1.86 6.74 -16.04
CA LYS A 165 2.26 6.75 -17.45
C LYS A 165 3.70 6.25 -17.66
N GLY A 166 4.46 6.12 -16.58
CA GLY A 166 5.82 5.59 -16.60
C GLY A 166 5.87 4.07 -16.65
N GLY A 167 7.07 3.52 -16.59
CA GLY A 167 7.29 2.07 -16.59
C GLY A 167 7.33 1.43 -15.20
N ALA A 168 7.31 2.21 -14.14
CA ALA A 168 7.38 1.70 -12.77
C ALA A 168 6.12 0.93 -12.38
N GLN A 169 6.27 -0.09 -11.55
CA GLN A 169 5.16 -0.93 -11.11
C GLN A 169 5.15 -1.13 -9.60
N GLY A 170 3.94 -1.29 -9.05
CA GLY A 170 3.76 -1.60 -7.64
C GLY A 170 4.30 -0.53 -6.70
N VAL A 171 5.14 -0.92 -5.75
CA VAL A 171 5.62 -0.03 -4.69
C VAL A 171 6.60 1.03 -5.20
N THR A 172 7.36 0.73 -6.25
CA THR A 172 8.26 1.70 -6.89
C THR A 172 7.51 2.84 -7.53
N MET A 173 6.36 2.58 -8.18
CA MET A 173 5.49 3.63 -8.70
C MET A 173 5.00 4.58 -7.59
N ALA A 174 4.62 4.04 -6.43
CA ALA A 174 4.22 4.87 -5.31
C ALA A 174 5.40 5.71 -4.76
N ALA A 175 6.60 5.14 -4.69
CA ALA A 175 7.78 5.87 -4.26
C ALA A 175 8.10 7.03 -5.22
N GLU A 176 8.08 6.79 -6.53
CA GLU A 176 8.28 7.82 -7.57
C GLU A 176 7.24 8.95 -7.46
N ALA A 177 5.98 8.64 -7.11
CA ALA A 177 4.95 9.66 -6.95
C ALA A 177 5.29 10.68 -5.86
N TYR A 178 5.92 10.23 -4.77
CA TYR A 178 6.35 11.10 -3.69
C TYR A 178 7.71 11.77 -3.95
N GLU A 179 8.49 11.25 -4.88
CA GLU A 179 9.79 11.78 -5.25
C GLU A 179 9.70 12.90 -6.30
N GLN A 180 8.75 12.79 -7.24
CA GLN A 180 8.52 13.80 -8.28
C GLN A 180 7.96 15.13 -7.76
N ASP A 181 7.30 15.12 -6.60
CA ASP A 181 6.71 16.31 -5.99
C ASP A 181 7.70 17.08 -5.08
N ARG A 182 8.98 16.74 -5.14
CA ARG A 182 10.05 17.37 -4.36
C ARG A 182 10.81 18.43 -5.16
#